data_0dfcd706a10efc6e937ab034ccc0e1ea
#
_entry.id   0dfcd706a10efc6e937ab034ccc0e1ea
#
_cell.length_a   1.000
_cell.length_b   1.000
_cell.length_c   1.000
_cell.angle_alpha   90.00
_cell.angle_beta   90.00
_cell.angle_gamma   90.00
#
_symmetry.space_group_name_H-M   'P 1'
#
loop_
_entity.id
_entity.type
_entity.pdbx_description
1 polymer ?
#
loop_
_entity_poly.entity_id
_entity_poly.type
_entity_poly.pdbx_seq_one_letter_code
_entity_poly.pdbx_strand_id
1 'polypeptide(L)'
;MKIYLDNAATTPLNQETKNYIISILDDYYNPSSAYQEGRNIRNKIDKSRKNIADFIHADESNILFTSGGSASNTLAVKGYKDQNDCVILYSPIAHKSILNYVKTVRSAIPLKVNGQGEINFDDLKSLLSIYHKRSFVVMDYANSEIGTIQDVKKLTDLIHFYNGKIYVDCTGSISQIPLDVKKLDIDIVGFSAHKLGSLKGCGVLYKKDNIQLSPIIYGSQEHGLFGGTENTLGILTLGYVVKHYNYDQCTSEKRNYLV
;
A
#
# COMPACT_ATOMS: atom_id res chain seq x y z
N MET A 1 -20.15 -27.20 8.06
CA MET A 1 -18.82 -26.62 7.78
C MET A 1 -19.05 -25.24 7.18
N LYS A 2 -18.39 -24.18 7.68
CA LYS A 2 -18.52 -22.82 7.11
C LYS A 2 -17.42 -22.63 6.07
N ILE A 3 -17.78 -22.31 4.83
CA ILE A 3 -16.86 -22.02 3.72
C ILE A 3 -16.82 -20.50 3.55
N TYR A 4 -15.63 -19.89 3.59
CA TYR A 4 -15.42 -18.46 3.38
C TYR A 4 -14.70 -18.22 2.06
N LEU A 5 -15.36 -17.54 1.11
CA LEU A 5 -14.87 -17.30 -0.25
C LEU A 5 -14.59 -15.83 -0.56
N ASP A 6 -14.74 -14.91 0.44
CA ASP A 6 -14.56 -13.46 0.25
C ASP A 6 -13.20 -12.97 0.78
N ASN A 7 -12.11 -13.67 0.42
CA ASN A 7 -10.75 -13.27 0.83
C ASN A 7 -10.31 -11.95 0.19
N ALA A 8 -10.96 -11.52 -0.89
CA ALA A 8 -10.74 -10.20 -1.47
C ALA A 8 -11.17 -9.07 -0.52
N ALA A 9 -12.20 -9.27 0.28
CA ALA A 9 -12.64 -8.28 1.29
C ALA A 9 -11.74 -8.28 2.53
N THR A 10 -11.39 -9.45 3.07
CA THR A 10 -10.48 -9.62 4.21
C THR A 10 -10.05 -11.09 4.31
N THR A 11 -8.89 -11.35 4.89
CA THR A 11 -8.40 -12.72 5.08
C THR A 11 -8.47 -13.15 6.55
N PRO A 12 -8.78 -14.43 6.85
CA PRO A 12 -8.76 -14.94 8.21
C PRO A 12 -7.33 -15.04 8.74
N LEU A 13 -7.19 -14.92 10.06
CA LEU A 13 -5.95 -15.25 10.75
C LEU A 13 -5.76 -16.76 10.77
N ASN A 14 -4.59 -17.26 10.40
CA ASN A 14 -4.22 -18.65 10.62
C ASN A 14 -3.87 -18.92 12.10
N GLN A 15 -3.71 -20.19 12.49
CA GLN A 15 -3.47 -20.54 13.88
C GLN A 15 -2.13 -20.04 14.41
N GLU A 16 -1.09 -20.04 13.57
CA GLU A 16 0.25 -19.55 13.94
C GLU A 16 0.23 -18.05 14.23
N THR A 17 -0.45 -17.26 13.37
CA THR A 17 -0.64 -15.83 13.59
C THR A 17 -1.43 -15.56 14.87
N LYS A 18 -2.48 -16.35 15.18
CA LYS A 18 -3.23 -16.23 16.45
C LYS A 18 -2.33 -16.50 17.65
N ASN A 19 -1.53 -17.55 17.61
CA ASN A 19 -0.60 -17.90 18.68
C ASN A 19 0.45 -16.79 18.90
N TYR A 20 0.96 -16.22 17.79
CA TYR A 20 1.88 -15.08 17.85
C TYR A 20 1.22 -13.84 18.49
N ILE A 21 0.00 -13.51 18.11
CA ILE A 21 -0.75 -12.40 18.72
C ILE A 21 -0.87 -12.59 20.24
N ILE A 22 -1.23 -13.79 20.69
CA ILE A 22 -1.33 -14.10 22.13
C ILE A 22 0.01 -13.87 22.83
N SER A 23 1.13 -14.26 22.21
CA SER A 23 2.47 -14.13 22.79
C SER A 23 2.98 -12.69 22.93
N ILE A 24 2.34 -11.73 22.24
CA ILE A 24 2.72 -10.30 22.26
C ILE A 24 1.67 -9.40 22.95
N LEU A 25 0.63 -9.97 23.57
CA LEU A 25 -0.41 -9.16 24.24
C LEU A 25 0.11 -8.33 25.39
N ASP A 26 1.17 -8.80 26.07
CA ASP A 26 1.82 -8.08 27.16
C ASP A 26 2.79 -6.98 26.69
N ASP A 27 2.98 -6.81 25.39
CA ASP A 27 3.78 -5.75 24.76
C ASP A 27 2.99 -4.41 24.68
N TYR A 28 2.43 -3.94 25.79
CA TYR A 28 1.54 -2.77 25.85
C TYR A 28 2.27 -1.43 26.04
N TYR A 29 3.58 -1.45 26.25
CA TYR A 29 4.35 -0.23 26.51
C TYR A 29 4.38 0.71 25.30
N ASN A 30 4.36 2.03 25.59
CA ASN A 30 4.43 3.02 24.53
C ASN A 30 5.85 3.05 23.90
N PRO A 31 5.98 2.82 22.58
CA PRO A 31 7.28 2.81 21.91
C PRO A 31 7.99 4.17 21.87
N SER A 32 7.28 5.28 22.16
CA SER A 32 7.88 6.60 22.28
C SER A 32 8.48 6.91 23.64
N SER A 33 8.30 6.00 24.63
CA SER A 33 8.80 6.20 25.99
C SER A 33 10.29 5.93 26.09
N ALA A 34 10.98 6.72 26.95
CA ALA A 34 12.44 6.64 27.10
C ALA A 34 12.93 5.50 28.02
N TYR A 35 12.04 4.80 28.74
CA TYR A 35 12.42 3.66 29.60
C TYR A 35 12.64 2.38 28.79
N GLN A 36 13.21 1.35 29.45
CA GLN A 36 13.69 0.14 28.76
C GLN A 36 12.59 -0.61 28.00
N GLU A 37 11.41 -0.76 28.61
CA GLU A 37 10.28 -1.47 28.00
C GLU A 37 9.78 -0.75 26.73
N GLY A 38 9.70 0.59 26.75
CA GLY A 38 9.35 1.39 25.58
C GLY A 38 10.37 1.20 24.43
N ARG A 39 11.68 1.22 24.76
CA ARG A 39 12.74 0.94 23.78
C ARG A 39 12.64 -0.48 23.22
N ASN A 40 12.28 -1.46 24.04
CA ASN A 40 12.11 -2.85 23.58
C ASN A 40 10.98 -2.94 22.54
N ILE A 41 9.86 -2.24 22.78
CA ILE A 41 8.76 -2.18 21.80
C ILE A 41 9.20 -1.47 20.52
N ARG A 42 9.94 -0.35 20.63
CA ARG A 42 10.50 0.35 19.46
C ARG A 42 11.35 -0.59 18.62
N ASN A 43 12.26 -1.33 19.24
CA ASN A 43 13.11 -2.30 18.53
C ASN A 43 12.30 -3.41 17.83
N LYS A 44 11.19 -3.85 18.44
CA LYS A 44 10.28 -4.82 17.79
C LYS A 44 9.56 -4.21 16.57
N ILE A 45 9.13 -2.94 16.66
CA ILE A 45 8.54 -2.21 15.55
C ILE A 45 9.55 -2.05 14.42
N ASP A 46 10.78 -1.64 14.71
CA ASP A 46 11.83 -1.45 13.70
C ASP A 46 12.18 -2.77 13.00
N LYS A 47 12.24 -3.89 13.76
CA LYS A 47 12.39 -5.22 13.16
C LYS A 47 11.22 -5.59 12.25
N SER A 48 9.99 -5.22 12.61
CA SER A 48 8.81 -5.45 11.78
C SER A 48 8.86 -4.60 10.52
N ARG A 49 9.30 -3.33 10.62
CA ARG A 49 9.54 -2.42 9.50
C ARG A 49 10.55 -3.02 8.51
N LYS A 50 11.65 -3.56 9.03
CA LYS A 50 12.64 -4.27 8.21
C LYS A 50 12.04 -5.49 7.49
N ASN A 51 11.30 -6.35 8.19
CA ASN A 51 10.67 -7.52 7.57
C ASN A 51 9.72 -7.12 6.42
N ILE A 52 8.98 -6.00 6.58
CA ILE A 52 8.09 -5.48 5.56
C ILE A 52 8.89 -4.90 4.38
N ALA A 53 9.96 -4.19 4.66
CA ALA A 53 10.88 -3.68 3.63
C ALA A 53 11.47 -4.82 2.80
N ASP A 54 11.98 -5.86 3.46
CA ASP A 54 12.52 -7.06 2.80
C ASP A 54 11.44 -7.75 1.93
N PHE A 55 10.18 -7.82 2.42
CA PHE A 55 9.06 -8.45 1.71
C PHE A 55 8.68 -7.77 0.39
N ILE A 56 8.87 -6.46 0.28
CA ILE A 56 8.59 -5.69 -0.95
C ILE A 56 9.86 -5.18 -1.64
N HIS A 57 11.05 -5.66 -1.23
CA HIS A 57 12.37 -5.26 -1.74
C HIS A 57 12.67 -3.75 -1.61
N ALA A 58 12.27 -3.15 -0.48
CA ALA A 58 12.47 -1.74 -0.14
C ALA A 58 13.62 -1.54 0.86
N ASP A 59 13.97 -0.28 1.12
CA ASP A 59 14.76 0.10 2.27
C ASP A 59 13.82 0.42 3.45
N GLU A 60 14.22 0.07 4.69
CA GLU A 60 13.35 0.20 5.86
C GLU A 60 12.96 1.67 6.16
N SER A 61 13.84 2.62 5.85
CA SER A 61 13.57 4.06 5.99
C SER A 61 12.42 4.57 5.10
N ASN A 62 12.08 3.82 4.04
CA ASN A 62 11.02 4.15 3.09
C ASN A 62 9.64 3.58 3.48
N ILE A 63 9.56 2.84 4.59
CA ILE A 63 8.33 2.23 5.09
C ILE A 63 7.69 3.10 6.17
N LEU A 64 6.41 3.40 6.01
CA LEU A 64 5.59 4.13 6.97
C LEU A 64 4.39 3.25 7.36
N PHE A 65 4.03 3.27 8.64
CA PHE A 65 2.82 2.62 9.13
C PHE A 65 1.63 3.59 9.11
N THR A 66 0.46 3.06 8.78
CA THR A 66 -0.82 3.79 8.78
C THR A 66 -1.89 2.94 9.45
N SER A 67 -3.10 3.49 9.62
CA SER A 67 -4.23 2.74 10.18
C SER A 67 -4.92 1.80 9.18
N GLY A 68 -4.41 1.64 7.97
CA GLY A 68 -4.96 0.73 6.95
C GLY A 68 -4.83 1.27 5.53
N GLY A 69 -5.25 0.50 4.53
CA GLY A 69 -5.11 0.84 3.11
C GLY A 69 -5.74 2.19 2.75
N SER A 70 -6.93 2.52 3.28
CA SER A 70 -7.57 3.82 3.01
C SER A 70 -6.76 5.00 3.55
N ALA A 71 -6.11 4.85 4.71
CA ALA A 71 -5.22 5.86 5.26
C ALA A 71 -3.94 5.98 4.43
N SER A 72 -3.36 4.85 3.97
CA SER A 72 -2.23 4.85 3.04
C SER A 72 -2.58 5.55 1.73
N ASN A 73 -3.75 5.25 1.14
CA ASN A 73 -4.25 5.91 -0.07
C ASN A 73 -4.40 7.43 0.12
N THR A 74 -4.96 7.84 1.25
CA THR A 74 -5.14 9.28 1.56
C THR A 74 -3.80 9.96 1.76
N LEU A 75 -2.88 9.37 2.53
CA LEU A 75 -1.55 9.94 2.75
C LEU A 75 -0.77 10.04 1.43
N ALA A 76 -0.81 9.00 0.59
CA ALA A 76 -0.17 9.02 -0.73
C ALA A 76 -0.77 10.10 -1.63
N VAL A 77 -2.09 10.08 -1.85
CA VAL A 77 -2.70 10.88 -2.92
C VAL A 77 -2.92 12.33 -2.46
N LYS A 78 -3.53 12.52 -1.29
CA LYS A 78 -3.73 13.86 -0.73
C LYS A 78 -2.41 14.48 -0.27
N GLY A 79 -1.59 13.74 0.47
CA GLY A 79 -0.31 14.22 0.98
C GLY A 79 0.63 14.64 -0.14
N TYR A 80 0.68 13.88 -1.25
CA TYR A 80 1.45 14.28 -2.42
C TYR A 80 0.88 15.53 -3.10
N LYS A 81 -0.43 15.59 -3.30
CA LYS A 81 -1.10 16.74 -3.93
C LYS A 81 -0.95 18.03 -3.13
N ASP A 82 -1.06 17.95 -1.81
CA ASP A 82 -0.92 19.11 -0.92
C ASP A 82 0.52 19.67 -0.91
N GLN A 83 1.52 18.82 -1.15
CA GLN A 83 2.94 19.17 -1.15
C GLN A 83 3.45 19.60 -2.53
N ASN A 84 2.79 19.18 -3.60
CA ASN A 84 3.28 19.36 -4.97
C ASN A 84 2.23 20.00 -5.87
N ASP A 85 2.65 20.93 -6.74
CA ASP A 85 1.80 21.40 -7.85
C ASP A 85 1.72 20.33 -8.93
N CYS A 86 0.73 19.46 -8.84
CA CYS A 86 0.56 18.37 -9.77
C CYS A 86 -0.88 18.24 -10.31
N VAL A 87 -1.00 17.57 -11.45
CA VAL A 87 -2.24 17.07 -12.02
C VAL A 87 -2.34 15.58 -11.70
N ILE A 88 -3.43 15.17 -11.05
CA ILE A 88 -3.66 13.76 -10.72
C ILE A 88 -4.30 13.09 -11.95
N LEU A 89 -3.61 12.10 -12.52
CA LEU A 89 -4.12 11.23 -13.58
C LEU A 89 -4.52 9.90 -12.91
N TYR A 90 -5.79 9.57 -12.84
CA TYR A 90 -6.23 8.45 -12.00
C TYR A 90 -7.01 7.39 -12.77
N SER A 91 -6.88 6.13 -12.34
CA SER A 91 -7.70 5.02 -12.80
C SER A 91 -9.16 5.23 -12.36
N PRO A 92 -10.15 5.23 -13.29
CA PRO A 92 -11.56 5.42 -12.94
C PRO A 92 -12.16 4.24 -12.17
N ILE A 93 -11.46 3.12 -12.11
CA ILE A 93 -11.85 1.91 -11.38
C ILE A 93 -11.09 1.75 -10.05
N ALA A 94 -10.29 2.76 -9.64
CA ALA A 94 -9.55 2.74 -8.38
C ALA A 94 -10.48 2.61 -7.16
N HIS A 95 -9.91 2.17 -6.04
CA HIS A 95 -10.68 2.01 -4.79
C HIS A 95 -11.39 3.32 -4.36
N LYS A 96 -12.57 3.20 -3.74
CA LYS A 96 -13.41 4.34 -3.31
C LYS A 96 -12.67 5.36 -2.44
N SER A 97 -11.70 4.95 -1.63
CA SER A 97 -10.88 5.87 -0.82
C SER A 97 -10.03 6.82 -1.67
N ILE A 98 -9.67 6.43 -2.89
CA ILE A 98 -9.00 7.27 -3.88
C ILE A 98 -10.05 8.10 -4.63
N LEU A 99 -11.06 7.45 -5.21
CA LEU A 99 -12.05 8.10 -6.07
C LEU A 99 -12.82 9.22 -5.36
N ASN A 100 -13.15 9.03 -4.07
CA ASN A 100 -13.88 10.05 -3.31
C ASN A 100 -13.04 11.31 -3.11
N TYR A 101 -11.72 11.18 -2.94
CA TYR A 101 -10.84 12.34 -2.83
C TYR A 101 -10.59 13.01 -4.18
N VAL A 102 -10.20 12.26 -5.21
CA VAL A 102 -9.85 12.86 -6.52
C VAL A 102 -11.01 13.60 -7.17
N LYS A 103 -12.27 13.19 -6.91
CA LYS A 103 -13.48 13.90 -7.33
C LYS A 103 -13.63 15.32 -6.74
N THR A 104 -12.95 15.61 -5.63
CA THR A 104 -12.92 16.97 -5.03
C THR A 104 -11.79 17.84 -5.58
N VAL A 105 -10.87 17.27 -6.36
CA VAL A 105 -9.69 17.94 -6.87
C VAL A 105 -9.92 18.41 -8.30
N ARG A 106 -9.94 19.74 -8.54
CA ARG A 106 -10.16 20.31 -9.88
C ARG A 106 -9.13 19.90 -10.93
N SER A 107 -7.91 19.61 -10.52
CA SER A 107 -6.80 19.17 -11.39
C SER A 107 -6.67 17.64 -11.44
N ALA A 108 -7.74 16.89 -11.21
CA ALA A 108 -7.75 15.44 -11.35
C ALA A 108 -8.48 15.05 -12.66
N ILE A 109 -7.83 14.17 -13.44
CA ILE A 109 -8.29 13.74 -14.77
C ILE A 109 -8.38 12.20 -14.75
N PRO A 110 -9.56 11.62 -15.07
CA PRO A 110 -9.67 10.18 -15.20
C PRO A 110 -8.95 9.71 -16.47
N LEU A 111 -8.20 8.62 -16.33
CA LEU A 111 -7.60 7.91 -17.46
C LEU A 111 -8.66 7.08 -18.18
N LYS A 112 -8.51 6.93 -19.50
CA LYS A 112 -9.31 5.94 -20.22
C LYS A 112 -8.85 4.53 -19.89
N VAL A 113 -9.81 3.62 -19.79
CA VAL A 113 -9.58 2.19 -19.65
C VAL A 113 -10.29 1.44 -20.77
N ASN A 114 -9.79 0.24 -21.12
CA ASN A 114 -10.45 -0.64 -22.07
C ASN A 114 -11.58 -1.45 -21.40
N GLY A 115 -12.25 -2.33 -22.16
CA GLY A 115 -13.33 -3.19 -21.65
C GLY A 115 -12.93 -4.17 -20.54
N GLN A 116 -11.63 -4.44 -20.38
CA GLN A 116 -11.05 -5.25 -19.31
C GLN A 116 -10.60 -4.41 -18.11
N GLY A 117 -10.71 -3.08 -18.16
CA GLY A 117 -10.26 -2.18 -17.08
C GLY A 117 -8.76 -1.85 -17.12
N GLU A 118 -8.04 -2.23 -18.18
CA GLU A 118 -6.64 -1.85 -18.35
C GLU A 118 -6.52 -0.40 -18.80
N ILE A 119 -5.54 0.32 -18.23
CA ILE A 119 -5.26 1.71 -18.59
C ILE A 119 -4.84 1.81 -20.04
N ASN A 120 -5.50 2.70 -20.79
CA ASN A 120 -5.17 2.96 -22.17
C ASN A 120 -3.83 3.70 -22.27
N PHE A 121 -2.86 3.03 -22.88
CA PHE A 121 -1.47 3.51 -22.97
C PHE A 121 -1.33 4.80 -23.78
N ASP A 122 -2.07 4.93 -24.87
CA ASP A 122 -1.99 6.12 -25.74
C ASP A 122 -2.65 7.34 -25.08
N ASP A 123 -3.76 7.14 -24.36
CA ASP A 123 -4.40 8.19 -23.58
C ASP A 123 -3.45 8.69 -22.47
N LEU A 124 -2.85 7.77 -21.70
CA LEU A 124 -1.86 8.11 -20.68
C LEU A 124 -0.67 8.86 -21.29
N LYS A 125 -0.11 8.36 -22.39
CA LYS A 125 1.01 9.00 -23.10
C LYS A 125 0.67 10.43 -23.54
N SER A 126 -0.54 10.63 -24.07
CA SER A 126 -1.02 11.95 -24.49
C SER A 126 -1.10 12.93 -23.32
N LEU A 127 -1.66 12.50 -22.19
CA LEU A 127 -1.75 13.33 -20.98
C LEU A 127 -0.36 13.62 -20.39
N LEU A 128 0.52 12.63 -20.34
CA LEU A 128 1.91 12.80 -19.87
C LEU A 128 2.68 13.80 -20.74
N SER A 129 2.47 13.82 -22.05
CA SER A 129 3.09 14.78 -22.96
C SER A 129 2.62 16.23 -22.76
N ILE A 130 1.47 16.43 -22.12
CA ILE A 130 0.94 17.75 -21.78
C ILE A 130 1.46 18.20 -20.42
N TYR A 131 1.42 17.33 -19.41
CA TYR A 131 1.66 17.71 -18.01
C TYR A 131 3.09 17.41 -17.53
N HIS A 132 3.83 16.52 -18.22
CA HIS A 132 5.22 16.17 -17.92
C HIS A 132 5.46 15.91 -16.39
N LYS A 133 6.46 16.55 -15.80
CA LYS A 133 6.82 16.42 -14.37
C LYS A 133 5.71 16.78 -13.39
N ARG A 134 4.63 17.44 -13.85
CA ARG A 134 3.44 17.73 -13.03
C ARG A 134 2.46 16.56 -13.00
N SER A 135 2.70 15.48 -13.74
CA SER A 135 1.84 14.31 -13.74
C SER A 135 2.05 13.47 -12.49
N PHE A 136 0.95 13.19 -11.79
CA PHE A 136 0.92 12.22 -10.71
C PHE A 136 -0.13 11.15 -11.04
N VAL A 137 0.35 9.96 -11.42
CA VAL A 137 -0.52 8.85 -11.82
C VAL A 137 -0.91 8.03 -10.60
N VAL A 138 -2.21 7.73 -10.47
CA VAL A 138 -2.80 7.00 -9.33
C VAL A 138 -3.61 5.83 -9.85
N MET A 139 -3.24 4.60 -9.48
CA MET A 139 -3.89 3.38 -9.94
C MET A 139 -3.80 2.23 -8.95
N ASP A 140 -4.61 1.19 -9.15
CA ASP A 140 -4.46 -0.11 -8.47
C ASP A 140 -3.45 -0.97 -9.24
N TYR A 141 -2.70 -1.84 -8.56
CA TYR A 141 -1.92 -2.88 -9.23
C TYR A 141 -2.83 -3.96 -9.80
N ALA A 142 -3.73 -4.47 -8.96
CA ALA A 142 -4.81 -5.34 -9.39
C ALA A 142 -6.13 -4.90 -8.78
N ASN A 143 -7.17 -4.82 -9.60
CA ASN A 143 -8.49 -4.45 -9.15
C ASN A 143 -9.19 -5.63 -8.48
N SER A 144 -9.68 -5.45 -7.26
CA SER A 144 -10.29 -6.52 -6.45
C SER A 144 -11.71 -6.90 -6.88
N GLU A 145 -12.38 -6.10 -7.72
CA GLU A 145 -13.75 -6.35 -8.18
C GLU A 145 -13.78 -7.08 -9.51
N ILE A 146 -12.92 -6.70 -10.45
CA ILE A 146 -12.91 -7.23 -11.83
C ILE A 146 -11.67 -8.08 -12.15
N GLY A 147 -10.69 -8.14 -11.24
CA GLY A 147 -9.49 -8.98 -11.36
C GLY A 147 -8.44 -8.49 -12.35
N THR A 148 -8.62 -7.32 -12.96
CA THR A 148 -7.65 -6.73 -13.90
C THR A 148 -6.32 -6.46 -13.21
N ILE A 149 -5.23 -6.91 -13.82
CA ILE A 149 -3.84 -6.65 -13.39
C ILE A 149 -3.23 -5.68 -14.39
N GLN A 150 -2.74 -4.53 -13.92
CA GLN A 150 -2.06 -3.55 -14.74
C GLN A 150 -0.62 -3.95 -15.04
N ASP A 151 -0.10 -3.66 -16.22
CA ASP A 151 1.32 -3.75 -16.53
C ASP A 151 2.08 -2.58 -15.89
N VAL A 152 2.26 -2.68 -14.56
CA VAL A 152 2.84 -1.61 -13.73
C VAL A 152 4.21 -1.20 -14.24
N LYS A 153 5.07 -2.15 -14.65
CA LYS A 153 6.43 -1.81 -15.12
C LYS A 153 6.39 -0.95 -16.37
N LYS A 154 5.61 -1.36 -17.37
CA LYS A 154 5.46 -0.61 -18.62
C LYS A 154 4.87 0.79 -18.39
N LEU A 155 3.87 0.89 -17.51
CA LEU A 155 3.25 2.18 -17.17
C LEU A 155 4.23 3.08 -16.42
N THR A 156 4.97 2.54 -15.45
CA THR A 156 5.98 3.28 -14.68
C THR A 156 7.09 3.83 -15.59
N ASP A 157 7.59 3.00 -16.51
CA ASP A 157 8.64 3.43 -17.45
C ASP A 157 8.15 4.60 -18.33
N LEU A 158 6.91 4.53 -18.81
CA LEU A 158 6.32 5.64 -19.56
C LEU A 158 6.17 6.91 -18.71
N ILE A 159 5.67 6.77 -17.48
CA ILE A 159 5.47 7.90 -16.57
C ILE A 159 6.81 8.59 -16.26
N HIS A 160 7.84 7.80 -15.95
CA HIS A 160 9.16 8.33 -15.65
C HIS A 160 9.86 8.92 -16.88
N PHE A 161 9.63 8.40 -18.08
CA PHE A 161 10.11 9.03 -19.31
C PHE A 161 9.63 10.49 -19.46
N TYR A 162 8.43 10.79 -18.99
CA TYR A 162 7.90 12.16 -18.92
C TYR A 162 8.16 12.89 -17.60
N ASN A 163 9.03 12.34 -16.72
CA ASN A 163 9.35 12.87 -15.39
C ASN A 163 8.14 12.96 -14.44
N GLY A 164 7.06 12.22 -14.70
CA GLY A 164 5.91 12.09 -13.81
C GLY A 164 6.21 11.22 -12.58
N LYS A 165 5.22 11.13 -11.69
CA LYS A 165 5.28 10.28 -10.48
C LYS A 165 4.10 9.33 -10.44
N ILE A 166 4.27 8.20 -9.73
CA ILE A 166 3.25 7.15 -9.67
C ILE A 166 2.98 6.70 -8.23
N TYR A 167 1.70 6.57 -7.90
CA TYR A 167 1.19 5.84 -6.75
C TYR A 167 0.46 4.58 -7.21
N VAL A 168 0.76 3.46 -6.59
CA VAL A 168 0.12 2.16 -6.85
C VAL A 168 -0.52 1.63 -5.56
N ASP A 169 -1.85 1.48 -5.55
CA ASP A 169 -2.56 0.76 -4.50
C ASP A 169 -2.39 -0.74 -4.72
N CYS A 170 -1.65 -1.39 -3.82
CA CYS A 170 -1.40 -2.83 -3.84
C CYS A 170 -2.31 -3.60 -2.89
N THR A 171 -3.34 -2.97 -2.30
CA THR A 171 -4.23 -3.63 -1.32
C THR A 171 -4.92 -4.86 -1.91
N GLY A 172 -5.34 -4.81 -3.17
CA GLY A 172 -5.97 -5.94 -3.87
C GLY A 172 -4.99 -7.01 -4.35
N SER A 173 -3.70 -6.70 -4.47
CA SER A 173 -2.70 -7.56 -5.11
C SER A 173 -1.68 -8.15 -4.15
N ILE A 174 -1.39 -7.48 -3.01
CA ILE A 174 -0.23 -7.78 -2.16
C ILE A 174 -0.18 -9.22 -1.64
N SER A 175 -1.32 -9.88 -1.50
CA SER A 175 -1.42 -11.27 -1.08
C SER A 175 -1.36 -12.29 -2.24
N GLN A 176 -1.35 -11.83 -3.49
CA GLN A 176 -1.45 -12.69 -4.67
C GLN A 176 -0.29 -12.51 -5.64
N ILE A 177 0.27 -11.31 -5.71
CA ILE A 177 1.32 -10.92 -6.66
C ILE A 177 2.54 -10.45 -5.87
N PRO A 178 3.70 -11.12 -6.01
CA PRO A 178 4.94 -10.64 -5.42
C PRO A 178 5.24 -9.21 -5.85
N LEU A 179 5.57 -8.37 -4.88
CA LEU A 179 5.85 -6.96 -5.12
C LEU A 179 7.34 -6.67 -4.95
N ASP A 180 7.97 -6.19 -6.00
CA ASP A 180 9.34 -5.68 -5.99
C ASP A 180 9.31 -4.21 -6.40
N VAL A 181 9.32 -3.31 -5.42
CA VAL A 181 9.21 -1.87 -5.68
C VAL A 181 10.43 -1.30 -6.40
N LYS A 182 11.61 -1.89 -6.21
CA LYS A 182 12.84 -1.50 -6.90
C LYS A 182 12.83 -1.92 -8.37
N LYS A 183 12.46 -3.18 -8.65
CA LYS A 183 12.35 -3.70 -10.01
C LYS A 183 11.28 -3.00 -10.83
N LEU A 184 10.13 -2.71 -10.21
CA LEU A 184 9.02 -1.99 -10.85
C LEU A 184 9.27 -0.48 -10.90
N ASP A 185 10.25 0.02 -10.15
CA ASP A 185 10.64 1.44 -10.03
C ASP A 185 9.49 2.35 -9.57
N ILE A 186 8.57 1.84 -8.74
CA ILE A 186 7.40 2.59 -8.26
C ILE A 186 7.81 3.66 -7.26
N ASP A 187 7.21 4.85 -7.33
CA ASP A 187 7.55 5.96 -6.43
C ASP A 187 6.85 5.82 -5.06
N ILE A 188 5.56 5.44 -5.03
CA ILE A 188 4.76 5.30 -3.81
C ILE A 188 3.86 4.06 -3.93
N VAL A 189 3.79 3.26 -2.86
CA VAL A 189 2.92 2.08 -2.75
C VAL A 189 2.13 2.14 -1.45
N GLY A 190 0.86 1.74 -1.49
CA GLY A 190 0.05 1.52 -0.28
C GLY A 190 -0.56 0.13 -0.24
N PHE A 191 -0.69 -0.45 0.97
CA PHE A 191 -1.46 -1.68 1.16
C PHE A 191 -1.95 -1.85 2.61
N SER A 192 -2.87 -2.79 2.80
CA SER A 192 -3.49 -3.08 4.09
C SER A 192 -3.05 -4.43 4.64
N ALA A 193 -2.74 -4.48 5.94
CA ALA A 193 -2.27 -5.69 6.63
C ALA A 193 -3.27 -6.85 6.60
N HIS A 194 -4.58 -6.55 6.75
CA HIS A 194 -5.61 -7.60 6.85
C HIS A 194 -5.85 -8.37 5.54
N LYS A 195 -5.26 -7.96 4.44
CA LYS A 195 -5.27 -8.71 3.17
C LYS A 195 -4.21 -9.82 3.13
N LEU A 196 -3.24 -9.76 4.04
CA LEU A 196 -2.16 -10.75 4.18
C LEU A 196 -2.40 -11.77 5.31
N GLY A 197 -3.58 -11.82 5.91
CA GLY A 197 -3.83 -12.66 7.10
C GLY A 197 -3.32 -12.06 8.40
N SER A 198 -3.23 -10.73 8.46
CA SER A 198 -2.86 -9.96 9.65
C SER A 198 -4.06 -9.19 10.23
N LEU A 199 -3.84 -8.41 11.28
CA LEU A 199 -4.87 -7.64 11.97
C LEU A 199 -5.37 -6.47 11.10
N LYS A 200 -6.66 -6.11 11.29
CA LYS A 200 -7.23 -4.86 10.82
C LYS A 200 -6.65 -3.68 11.60
N GLY A 201 -6.79 -2.45 11.07
CA GLY A 201 -6.28 -1.25 11.75
C GLY A 201 -4.77 -1.03 11.57
N CYS A 202 -4.14 -1.71 10.61
CA CYS A 202 -2.75 -1.51 10.21
C CYS A 202 -2.64 -1.50 8.68
N GLY A 203 -1.86 -0.57 8.17
CA GLY A 203 -1.50 -0.45 6.76
C GLY A 203 -0.06 0.00 6.60
N VAL A 204 0.42 -0.04 5.39
CA VAL A 204 1.77 0.34 5.02
C VAL A 204 1.72 1.33 3.88
N LEU A 205 2.58 2.34 3.95
CA LEU A 205 2.95 3.20 2.84
C LEU A 205 4.46 3.08 2.62
N TYR A 206 4.86 2.72 1.42
CA TYR A 206 6.21 2.86 0.91
C TYR A 206 6.31 4.14 0.09
N LYS A 207 7.39 4.88 0.23
CA LYS A 207 7.73 5.99 -0.67
C LYS A 207 9.23 6.07 -0.93
N LYS A 208 9.64 6.43 -2.13
CA LYS A 208 11.05 6.77 -2.40
C LYS A 208 11.51 7.98 -1.59
N ASP A 209 12.81 8.09 -1.31
CA ASP A 209 13.38 9.20 -0.52
C ASP A 209 13.08 10.59 -1.10
N ASN A 210 13.11 10.70 -2.43
CA ASN A 210 12.85 11.95 -3.14
C ASN A 210 11.36 12.36 -3.19
N ILE A 211 10.46 11.56 -2.63
CA ILE A 211 9.03 11.88 -2.56
C ILE A 211 8.74 12.68 -1.28
N GLN A 212 8.17 13.84 -1.45
CA GLN A 212 7.71 14.70 -0.35
C GLN A 212 6.19 14.58 -0.22
N LEU A 213 5.71 14.40 1.01
CA LEU A 213 4.29 14.31 1.36
C LEU A 213 3.95 15.30 2.46
N SER A 214 2.75 15.87 2.42
CA SER A 214 2.17 16.59 3.57
C SER A 214 1.49 15.57 4.52
N PRO A 215 1.58 15.78 5.85
CA PRO A 215 0.90 14.92 6.80
C PRO A 215 -0.63 15.00 6.67
N ILE A 216 -1.30 13.89 6.93
CA ILE A 216 -2.77 13.85 7.03
C ILE A 216 -3.25 13.75 8.47
N ILE A 217 -2.40 13.28 9.38
CA ILE A 217 -2.60 13.31 10.83
C ILE A 217 -1.31 13.86 11.43
N TYR A 218 -1.41 14.99 12.13
CA TYR A 218 -0.25 15.65 12.72
C TYR A 218 0.22 14.92 13.97
N GLY A 219 1.54 14.79 14.13
CA GLY A 219 2.22 14.15 15.25
C GLY A 219 3.70 13.98 14.98
N SER A 220 4.40 13.26 15.85
CA SER A 220 5.84 13.00 15.71
C SER A 220 6.15 11.63 15.08
N GLN A 221 5.16 10.73 15.01
CA GLN A 221 5.34 9.38 14.51
C GLN A 221 5.48 9.38 12.98
N GLU A 222 6.04 8.29 12.45
CA GLU A 222 6.22 8.06 11.02
C GLU A 222 6.83 9.29 10.30
N HIS A 223 7.92 9.81 10.87
CA HIS A 223 8.63 11.01 10.36
C HIS A 223 7.75 12.28 10.29
N GLY A 224 6.73 12.39 11.16
CA GLY A 224 5.78 13.49 11.19
C GLY A 224 4.68 13.41 10.13
N LEU A 225 4.61 12.33 9.34
CA LEU A 225 3.64 12.17 8.24
C LEU A 225 2.33 11.51 8.68
N PHE A 226 2.37 10.68 9.75
CA PHE A 226 1.20 10.00 10.26
C PHE A 226 1.27 9.88 11.79
N GLY A 227 0.72 10.87 12.49
CA GLY A 227 0.76 10.98 13.94
C GLY A 227 -0.16 9.98 14.64
N GLY A 228 0.03 9.82 15.94
CA GLY A 228 -0.69 8.92 16.83
C GLY A 228 0.18 7.78 17.33
N THR A 229 -0.07 7.29 18.55
CA THR A 229 0.64 6.14 19.11
C THR A 229 0.51 4.95 18.18
N GLU A 230 1.62 4.33 17.88
CA GLU A 230 1.73 3.23 16.93
C GLU A 230 0.83 2.04 17.33
N ASN A 231 0.11 1.48 16.38
CA ASN A 231 -0.63 0.22 16.57
C ASN A 231 0.34 -0.95 16.70
N THR A 232 0.94 -1.10 17.89
CA THR A 232 1.97 -2.09 18.17
C THR A 232 1.54 -3.50 17.76
N LEU A 233 0.35 -3.95 18.20
CA LEU A 233 -0.16 -5.28 17.86
C LEU A 233 -0.30 -5.49 16.35
N GLY A 234 -0.85 -4.51 15.63
CA GLY A 234 -1.03 -4.58 14.18
C GLY A 234 0.31 -4.64 13.45
N ILE A 235 1.27 -3.80 13.86
CA ILE A 235 2.61 -3.72 13.24
C ILE A 235 3.41 -4.99 13.48
N LEU A 236 3.47 -5.47 14.72
CA LEU A 236 4.21 -6.68 15.07
C LEU A 236 3.61 -7.92 14.39
N THR A 237 2.27 -8.02 14.37
CA THR A 237 1.58 -9.11 13.66
C THR A 237 1.86 -9.08 12.16
N LEU A 238 1.84 -7.90 11.53
CA LEU A 238 2.16 -7.78 10.10
C LEU A 238 3.62 -8.18 9.83
N GLY A 239 4.56 -7.68 10.65
CA GLY A 239 5.98 -8.05 10.53
C GLY A 239 6.24 -9.55 10.69
N TYR A 240 5.46 -10.23 11.56
CA TYR A 240 5.48 -11.69 11.69
C TYR A 240 4.94 -12.36 10.43
N VAL A 241 3.76 -11.94 9.96
CA VAL A 241 3.08 -12.53 8.80
C VAL A 241 3.95 -12.45 7.55
N VAL A 242 4.47 -11.27 7.20
CA VAL A 242 5.26 -11.10 5.95
C VAL A 242 6.56 -11.89 5.98
N LYS A 243 7.16 -12.08 7.17
CA LYS A 243 8.37 -12.89 7.31
C LYS A 243 8.14 -14.37 6.99
N HIS A 244 6.93 -14.88 7.21
CA HIS A 244 6.55 -16.29 6.98
C HIS A 244 5.60 -16.44 5.80
N TYR A 245 5.39 -15.36 5.02
CA TYR A 245 4.47 -15.36 3.89
C TYR A 245 5.02 -16.19 2.74
N ASN A 246 4.17 -17.04 2.19
CA ASN A 246 4.49 -17.84 1.02
C ASN A 246 3.42 -17.62 -0.07
N TYR A 247 3.84 -17.14 -1.24
CA TYR A 247 2.98 -16.95 -2.40
C TYR A 247 2.61 -18.27 -3.13
N ASP A 248 3.34 -19.36 -2.88
CA ASP A 248 3.15 -20.66 -3.57
C ASP A 248 1.91 -21.43 -3.10
N GLN A 249 1.14 -20.89 -2.16
CA GLN A 249 -0.12 -21.50 -1.73
C GLN A 249 -1.20 -21.27 -2.78
N CYS A 250 -1.11 -22.09 -3.77
CA CYS A 250 -2.03 -22.56 -4.80
C CYS A 250 -3.49 -22.06 -4.76
N THR A 251 -3.68 -20.75 -4.95
CA THR A 251 -5.02 -20.18 -5.18
C THR A 251 -5.46 -20.33 -6.63
N SER A 252 -4.52 -20.36 -7.59
CA SER A 252 -4.79 -20.48 -9.01
C SER A 252 -5.36 -21.86 -9.39
N GLU A 253 -4.82 -22.95 -8.84
CA GLU A 253 -5.36 -24.31 -9.08
C GLU A 253 -6.77 -24.45 -8.49
N LYS A 254 -6.99 -23.96 -7.26
CA LYS A 254 -8.32 -24.00 -6.63
C LYS A 254 -9.34 -23.17 -7.41
N ARG A 255 -8.95 -22.00 -7.90
CA ARG A 255 -9.80 -21.18 -8.77
C ARG A 255 -10.14 -21.91 -10.06
N ASN A 256 -9.15 -22.50 -10.74
CA ASN A 256 -9.36 -23.21 -12.00
C ASN A 256 -10.25 -24.47 -11.84
N TYR A 257 -10.33 -25.03 -10.63
CA TYR A 257 -11.26 -26.11 -10.32
C TYR A 257 -12.72 -25.62 -10.16
N LEU A 258 -12.93 -24.33 -9.82
CA LEU A 258 -14.26 -23.75 -9.60
C LEU A 258 -14.84 -23.09 -10.87
N VAL A 259 -14.05 -22.90 -11.91
CA VAL A 259 -14.43 -22.34 -13.22
C VAL A 259 -14.49 -23.43 -14.26
#